data_2f32d372e1e0ba2c2b9f9169c15020b5
#
_entry.id   2f32d372e1e0ba2c2b9f9169c15020b5
#
_cell.length_a   1.000
_cell.length_b   1.000
_cell.length_c   1.000
_cell.angle_alpha   90.00
_cell.angle_beta   90.00
_cell.angle_gamma   90.00
#
_symmetry.space_group_name_H-M   'P 1'
#
loop_
_entity.id
_entity.type
_entity.pdbx_description
1 polymer ?
#
loop_
_entity_poly.entity_id
_entity_poly.type
_entity_poly.pdbx_seq_one_letter_code
_entity_poly.pdbx_strand_id
1 'polypeptide(L)'
;PQRPSGLGWLPNGDLLIASMLDRKILRHTGSGDLMTHADVSAVAERRINDMLVDALGRAWVGNFGFDLAEGGPVGPGTLARVDLDGTVHAAAADLLFANGMALLAGGETLVVAETFRGCLTAFDIASNSDLINRRVWAQCPEGAVPDGICADAEGAIWAASPTTGSVLRLGEGGSILDVIE
;
A
#
# COMPACT_ATOMS: atom_id res chain seq x y z
N PRO A 1 4.46 -17.07 -8.18
CA PRO A 1 3.38 -16.08 -8.05
C PRO A 1 2.52 -16.02 -9.31
N GLN A 2 1.24 -15.78 -9.12
CA GLN A 2 0.31 -15.49 -10.20
C GLN A 2 0.21 -13.96 -10.37
N ARG A 3 1.00 -13.40 -11.28
CA ARG A 3 1.14 -11.97 -11.55
C ARG A 3 1.69 -11.21 -10.33
N PRO A 4 3.02 -11.27 -10.09
CA PRO A 4 3.64 -10.57 -8.96
C PRO A 4 3.45 -9.06 -9.08
N SER A 5 3.25 -8.40 -7.93
CA SER A 5 3.10 -6.94 -7.83
C SER A 5 3.96 -6.39 -6.67
N GLY A 6 3.39 -5.98 -5.55
CA GLY A 6 4.12 -5.43 -4.42
C GLY A 6 5.22 -6.34 -3.88
N LEU A 7 6.34 -5.74 -3.51
CA LEU A 7 7.51 -6.41 -2.93
C LEU A 7 7.89 -5.76 -1.60
N GLY A 8 8.42 -6.56 -0.69
CA GLY A 8 8.95 -6.05 0.58
C GLY A 8 9.86 -7.08 1.24
N TRP A 9 10.76 -6.62 2.11
CA TRP A 9 11.69 -7.48 2.81
C TRP A 9 11.37 -7.59 4.28
N LEU A 10 11.34 -8.83 4.77
CA LEU A 10 11.28 -9.11 6.20
C LEU A 10 12.60 -8.71 6.89
N PRO A 11 12.59 -8.44 8.19
CA PRO A 11 13.82 -8.08 8.93
C PRO A 11 14.96 -9.11 8.84
N ASN A 12 14.65 -10.36 8.55
CA ASN A 12 15.65 -11.42 8.35
C ASN A 12 16.20 -11.49 6.91
N GLY A 13 15.77 -10.60 6.01
CA GLY A 13 16.20 -10.53 4.62
C GLY A 13 15.41 -11.39 3.63
N ASP A 14 14.40 -12.13 4.07
CA ASP A 14 13.51 -12.85 3.15
C ASP A 14 12.60 -11.88 2.39
N LEU A 15 12.38 -12.15 1.12
CA LEU A 15 11.52 -11.33 0.26
C LEU A 15 10.07 -11.79 0.35
N LEU A 16 9.16 -10.86 0.64
CA LEU A 16 7.72 -11.05 0.44
C LEU A 16 7.29 -10.55 -0.94
N ILE A 17 6.38 -11.28 -1.57
CA ILE A 17 5.87 -11.01 -2.92
C ILE A 17 4.36 -11.08 -2.89
N ALA A 18 3.68 -9.99 -3.24
CA ALA A 18 2.24 -10.01 -3.46
C ALA A 18 1.93 -10.77 -4.76
N SER A 19 1.18 -11.86 -4.65
CA SER A 19 0.69 -12.67 -5.78
C SER A 19 -0.73 -12.22 -6.08
N MET A 20 -0.86 -11.34 -7.08
CA MET A 20 -2.04 -10.51 -7.33
C MET A 20 -3.33 -11.31 -7.52
N LEU A 21 -3.29 -12.34 -8.37
CA LEU A 21 -4.50 -13.02 -8.84
C LEU A 21 -5.03 -14.05 -7.84
N ASP A 22 -4.16 -14.76 -7.16
CA ASP A 22 -4.51 -15.77 -6.15
C ASP A 22 -4.55 -15.20 -4.72
N ARG A 23 -4.30 -13.88 -4.59
CA ARG A 23 -4.43 -13.12 -3.33
C ARG A 23 -3.61 -13.73 -2.19
N LYS A 24 -2.36 -14.07 -2.49
CA LYS A 24 -1.42 -14.66 -1.54
C LYS A 24 -0.20 -13.77 -1.39
N ILE A 25 0.35 -13.78 -0.20
CA ILE A 25 1.70 -13.27 0.05
C ILE A 25 2.63 -14.47 0.03
N LEU A 26 3.58 -14.47 -0.90
CA LEU A 26 4.61 -15.49 -1.00
C LEU A 26 5.87 -15.00 -0.33
N ARG A 27 6.63 -15.92 0.26
CA ARG A 27 7.92 -15.67 0.89
C ARG A 27 9.00 -16.43 0.13
N HIS A 28 9.98 -15.70 -0.34
CA HIS A 28 11.20 -16.24 -0.94
C HIS A 28 12.33 -16.12 0.08
N THR A 29 12.86 -17.27 0.52
CA THR A 29 13.90 -17.33 1.54
C THR A 29 15.28 -17.14 0.95
N GLY A 30 16.26 -16.79 1.77
CA GLY A 30 17.66 -16.72 1.35
C GLY A 30 18.23 -18.04 0.84
N SER A 31 17.62 -19.20 1.17
CA SER A 31 17.95 -20.53 0.60
C SER A 31 17.39 -20.77 -0.78
N GLY A 32 16.52 -19.88 -1.29
CA GLY A 32 15.88 -20.00 -2.60
C GLY A 32 14.51 -20.68 -2.60
N ASP A 33 13.99 -21.08 -1.43
CA ASP A 33 12.66 -21.65 -1.31
C ASP A 33 11.58 -20.58 -1.50
N LEU A 34 10.52 -20.92 -2.23
CA LEU A 34 9.32 -20.11 -2.40
C LEU A 34 8.12 -20.80 -1.76
N MET A 35 7.52 -20.17 -0.76
CA MET A 35 6.38 -20.72 -0.02
C MET A 35 5.27 -19.69 0.16
N THR A 36 4.07 -20.15 0.47
CA THR A 36 2.99 -19.25 0.89
C THR A 36 3.26 -18.77 2.32
N HIS A 37 3.36 -17.44 2.50
CA HIS A 37 3.46 -16.80 3.80
C HIS A 37 2.07 -16.55 4.40
N ALA A 38 1.15 -16.02 3.58
CA ALA A 38 -0.23 -15.77 3.98
C ALA A 38 -1.20 -15.88 2.81
N ASP A 39 -2.46 -16.23 3.09
CA ASP A 39 -3.59 -16.13 2.16
C ASP A 39 -4.49 -14.99 2.65
N VAL A 40 -4.55 -13.90 1.88
CA VAL A 40 -5.30 -12.70 2.24
C VAL A 40 -6.70 -12.65 1.62
N SER A 41 -7.15 -13.74 0.99
CA SER A 41 -8.41 -13.79 0.23
C SER A 41 -9.66 -13.59 1.09
N ALA A 42 -9.58 -13.85 2.40
CA ALA A 42 -10.67 -13.59 3.33
C ALA A 42 -10.86 -12.09 3.65
N VAL A 43 -9.84 -11.26 3.43
CA VAL A 43 -9.85 -9.81 3.67
C VAL A 43 -9.89 -9.04 2.36
N ALA A 44 -9.04 -9.42 1.41
CA ALA A 44 -8.99 -8.82 0.08
C ALA A 44 -9.94 -9.57 -0.86
N GLU A 45 -11.14 -9.07 -1.08
CA GLU A 45 -12.14 -9.71 -1.95
C GLU A 45 -11.75 -9.70 -3.43
N ARG A 46 -10.87 -8.78 -3.83
CA ARG A 46 -10.39 -8.59 -5.19
C ARG A 46 -8.87 -8.72 -5.26
N ARG A 47 -8.31 -8.58 -6.45
CA ARG A 47 -6.86 -8.65 -6.70
C ARG A 47 -6.11 -7.76 -5.74
N ILE A 48 -5.08 -8.28 -5.12
CA ILE A 48 -4.14 -7.47 -4.33
C ILE A 48 -3.20 -6.72 -5.27
N ASN A 49 -2.60 -5.65 -4.77
CA ASN A 49 -1.73 -4.80 -5.57
C ASN A 49 -0.40 -4.54 -4.85
N ASP A 50 -0.23 -3.34 -4.37
CA ASP A 50 1.02 -2.94 -3.74
C ASP A 50 1.10 -3.40 -2.28
N MET A 51 2.32 -3.41 -1.76
CA MET A 51 2.61 -3.88 -0.40
C MET A 51 3.78 -3.09 0.18
N LEU A 52 3.69 -2.81 1.47
CA LEU A 52 4.79 -2.27 2.27
C LEU A 52 5.06 -3.21 3.43
N VAL A 53 6.33 -3.52 3.69
CA VAL A 53 6.75 -4.27 4.89
C VAL A 53 7.47 -3.32 5.83
N ASP A 54 7.02 -3.26 7.08
CA ASP A 54 7.62 -2.41 8.09
C ASP A 54 8.77 -3.09 8.88
N ALA A 55 9.44 -2.33 9.75
CA ALA A 55 10.57 -2.82 10.53
C ALA A 55 10.22 -3.94 11.54
N LEU A 56 8.93 -4.12 11.86
CA LEU A 56 8.45 -5.23 12.70
C LEU A 56 8.11 -6.47 11.86
N GLY A 57 8.24 -6.40 10.53
CA GLY A 57 7.90 -7.49 9.61
C GLY A 57 6.41 -7.61 9.32
N ARG A 58 5.59 -6.58 9.63
CA ARG A 58 4.20 -6.55 9.24
C ARG A 58 4.11 -6.10 7.79
N ALA A 59 3.36 -6.83 6.97
CA ALA A 59 3.07 -6.44 5.60
C ALA A 59 1.69 -5.78 5.51
N TRP A 60 1.65 -4.55 4.99
CA TRP A 60 0.43 -3.80 4.67
C TRP A 60 0.14 -4.02 3.20
N VAL A 61 -1.03 -4.58 2.87
CA VAL A 61 -1.34 -5.07 1.52
C VAL A 61 -2.59 -4.41 0.99
N GLY A 62 -2.44 -3.65 -0.09
CA GLY A 62 -3.55 -3.02 -0.81
C GLY A 62 -4.26 -3.96 -1.77
N ASN A 63 -5.49 -3.64 -2.13
CA ASN A 63 -6.22 -4.31 -3.18
C ASN A 63 -7.08 -3.32 -3.98
N PHE A 64 -7.56 -3.77 -5.15
CA PHE A 64 -8.34 -2.95 -6.05
C PHE A 64 -9.72 -2.57 -5.49
N GLY A 65 -10.33 -3.44 -4.66
CA GLY A 65 -11.70 -3.26 -4.17
C GLY A 65 -12.78 -3.61 -5.20
N PHE A 66 -12.47 -3.58 -6.49
CA PHE A 66 -13.37 -3.86 -7.61
C PHE A 66 -12.65 -4.61 -8.74
N ASP A 67 -13.39 -5.07 -9.74
CA ASP A 67 -12.80 -5.77 -10.88
C ASP A 67 -12.44 -4.79 -12.02
N LEU A 68 -11.25 -4.22 -11.91
CA LEU A 68 -10.73 -3.28 -12.91
C LEU A 68 -10.60 -3.90 -14.32
N ALA A 69 -10.26 -5.21 -14.39
CA ALA A 69 -10.03 -5.87 -15.69
C ALA A 69 -11.33 -6.15 -16.45
N GLU A 70 -12.43 -6.34 -15.75
CA GLU A 70 -13.75 -6.60 -16.34
C GLU A 70 -14.59 -5.32 -16.48
N GLY A 71 -14.02 -4.15 -16.14
CA GLY A 71 -14.73 -2.87 -16.22
C GLY A 71 -15.89 -2.74 -15.24
N GLY A 72 -15.80 -3.41 -14.11
CA GLY A 72 -16.78 -3.31 -13.03
C GLY A 72 -16.84 -1.91 -12.41
N PRO A 73 -17.94 -1.56 -11.71
CA PRO A 73 -18.04 -0.27 -11.03
C PRO A 73 -16.94 -0.13 -9.98
N VAL A 74 -16.36 1.06 -9.88
CA VAL A 74 -15.38 1.39 -8.83
C VAL A 74 -16.01 1.17 -7.46
N GLY A 75 -15.33 0.42 -6.62
CA GLY A 75 -15.78 0.10 -5.27
C GLY A 75 -14.62 0.09 -4.27
N PRO A 76 -14.92 0.22 -2.99
CA PRO A 76 -13.90 0.24 -1.95
C PRO A 76 -13.29 -1.13 -1.72
N GLY A 77 -12.01 -1.12 -1.34
CA GLY A 77 -11.28 -2.29 -0.86
C GLY A 77 -10.92 -2.18 0.61
N THR A 78 -10.45 -3.28 1.16
CA THR A 78 -9.97 -3.39 2.54
C THR A 78 -8.46 -3.61 2.56
N LEU A 79 -7.71 -2.70 3.19
CA LEU A 79 -6.29 -2.90 3.46
C LEU A 79 -6.10 -4.09 4.40
N ALA A 80 -5.30 -5.06 4.01
CA ALA A 80 -4.93 -6.16 4.87
C ALA A 80 -3.60 -5.86 5.60
N ARG A 81 -3.49 -6.31 6.86
CA ARG A 81 -2.23 -6.44 7.58
C ARG A 81 -1.91 -7.92 7.70
N VAL A 82 -0.70 -8.29 7.35
CA VAL A 82 -0.15 -9.63 7.56
C VAL A 82 0.98 -9.51 8.57
N ASP A 83 0.84 -10.17 9.70
CA ASP A 83 1.85 -10.18 10.75
C ASP A 83 3.03 -11.11 10.38
N LEU A 84 4.14 -11.01 11.09
CA LEU A 84 5.38 -11.76 10.80
C LEU A 84 5.16 -13.28 10.79
N ASP A 85 4.19 -13.79 11.55
CA ASP A 85 3.81 -15.20 11.61
C ASP A 85 2.84 -15.64 10.50
N GLY A 86 2.40 -14.71 9.63
CA GLY A 86 1.44 -14.95 8.56
C GLY A 86 -0.02 -14.75 8.96
N THR A 87 -0.31 -14.33 10.19
CA THR A 87 -1.68 -14.02 10.62
C THR A 87 -2.21 -12.80 9.86
N VAL A 88 -3.44 -12.88 9.35
CA VAL A 88 -4.06 -11.86 8.50
C VAL A 88 -5.16 -11.11 9.26
N HIS A 89 -5.14 -9.78 9.15
CA HIS A 89 -6.11 -8.87 9.76
C HIS A 89 -6.67 -7.90 8.73
N ALA A 90 -7.94 -7.53 8.85
CA ALA A 90 -8.51 -6.37 8.18
C ALA A 90 -8.05 -5.10 8.92
N ALA A 91 -7.20 -4.29 8.28
CA ALA A 91 -6.60 -3.13 8.93
C ALA A 91 -7.39 -1.84 8.72
N ALA A 92 -7.86 -1.58 7.51
CA ALA A 92 -8.70 -0.42 7.20
C ALA A 92 -9.62 -0.74 6.02
N ALA A 93 -10.87 -0.33 6.11
CA ALA A 93 -11.86 -0.49 5.05
C ALA A 93 -12.08 0.82 4.28
N ASP A 94 -12.88 0.76 3.21
CA ASP A 94 -13.31 1.92 2.43
C ASP A 94 -12.15 2.72 1.82
N LEU A 95 -11.20 2.01 1.19
CA LEU A 95 -10.11 2.60 0.42
C LEU A 95 -10.40 2.42 -1.08
N LEU A 96 -10.38 3.50 -1.86
CA LEU A 96 -10.62 3.44 -3.30
C LEU A 96 -9.32 3.15 -4.06
N PHE A 97 -9.04 1.87 -4.23
CA PHE A 97 -7.83 1.34 -4.83
C PHE A 97 -6.57 1.74 -4.03
N ALA A 98 -6.39 1.07 -2.87
CA ALA A 98 -5.15 1.19 -2.11
C ALA A 98 -3.97 0.72 -2.95
N ASN A 99 -3.06 1.64 -3.26
CA ASN A 99 -1.89 1.45 -4.11
C ASN A 99 -0.60 1.64 -3.29
N GLY A 100 0.34 2.46 -3.73
CA GLY A 100 1.59 2.70 -3.03
C GLY A 100 1.40 3.11 -1.57
N MET A 101 2.32 2.69 -0.71
CA MET A 101 2.32 2.97 0.72
C MET A 101 3.68 3.46 1.19
N ALA A 102 3.68 4.32 2.19
CA ALA A 102 4.90 4.82 2.82
C ALA A 102 4.69 4.97 4.33
N LEU A 103 5.77 4.77 5.09
CA LEU A 103 5.82 5.13 6.50
C LEU A 103 6.54 6.48 6.65
N LEU A 104 5.95 7.41 7.38
CA LEU A 104 6.60 8.65 7.75
C LEU A 104 7.67 8.39 8.82
N ALA A 105 8.53 9.40 9.05
CA ALA A 105 9.60 9.32 10.02
C ALA A 105 9.11 8.81 11.38
N GLY A 106 9.83 7.84 11.96
CA GLY A 106 9.42 7.16 13.19
C GLY A 106 8.59 5.90 13.00
N GLY A 107 7.99 5.67 11.81
CA GLY A 107 7.21 4.46 11.53
C GLY A 107 5.87 4.37 12.23
N GLU A 108 5.38 5.50 12.78
CA GLU A 108 4.12 5.56 13.52
C GLU A 108 2.93 6.03 12.67
N THR A 109 3.19 6.48 11.44
CA THR A 109 2.15 6.91 10.49
C THR A 109 2.32 6.17 9.17
N LEU A 110 1.27 5.43 8.78
CA LEU A 110 1.15 4.81 7.46
C LEU A 110 0.39 5.75 6.53
N VAL A 111 0.98 6.08 5.39
CA VAL A 111 0.32 6.81 4.31
C VAL A 111 0.04 5.85 3.16
N VAL A 112 -1.18 5.87 2.64
CA VAL A 112 -1.69 5.02 1.56
C VAL A 112 -2.16 5.89 0.41
N ALA A 113 -1.70 5.63 -0.80
CA ALA A 113 -2.22 6.22 -2.01
C ALA A 113 -3.59 5.61 -2.35
N GLU A 114 -4.63 6.44 -2.43
CA GLU A 114 -5.94 6.02 -2.92
C GLU A 114 -6.11 6.52 -4.37
N THR A 115 -5.73 5.68 -5.34
CA THR A 115 -5.66 6.05 -6.77
C THR A 115 -6.97 6.67 -7.26
N PHE A 116 -8.11 6.01 -7.02
CA PHE A 116 -9.41 6.49 -7.51
C PHE A 116 -10.09 7.53 -6.61
N ARG A 117 -9.52 7.82 -5.43
CA ARG A 117 -9.92 8.96 -4.60
C ARG A 117 -9.07 10.20 -4.92
N GLY A 118 -7.95 10.02 -5.60
CA GLY A 118 -7.02 11.10 -5.95
C GLY A 118 -6.37 11.75 -4.74
N CYS A 119 -6.09 10.98 -3.68
CA CYS A 119 -5.49 11.51 -2.46
C CYS A 119 -4.54 10.52 -1.79
N LEU A 120 -3.77 11.03 -0.86
CA LEU A 120 -3.00 10.26 0.10
C LEU A 120 -3.75 10.24 1.44
N THR A 121 -4.04 9.06 1.96
CA THR A 121 -4.74 8.87 3.24
C THR A 121 -3.77 8.39 4.30
N ALA A 122 -3.71 9.07 5.44
CA ALA A 122 -2.87 8.70 6.57
C ALA A 122 -3.65 8.01 7.67
N PHE A 123 -2.96 7.12 8.36
CA PHE A 123 -3.39 6.46 9.59
C PHE A 123 -2.27 6.50 10.61
N ASP A 124 -2.59 6.69 11.87
CA ASP A 124 -1.64 6.44 12.94
C ASP A 124 -1.65 4.96 13.29
N ILE A 125 -0.49 4.37 13.53
CA ILE A 125 -0.34 2.97 13.92
C ILE A 125 -0.30 2.90 15.44
N ALA A 126 -1.35 2.36 16.04
CA ALA A 126 -1.42 2.17 17.49
C ALA A 126 -0.48 1.05 17.96
N SER A 127 -0.20 0.99 19.26
CA SER A 127 0.71 -0.01 19.87
C SER A 127 0.26 -1.46 19.67
N ASN A 128 -1.04 -1.69 19.48
CA ASN A 128 -1.61 -3.00 19.12
C ASN A 128 -1.64 -3.25 17.60
N SER A 129 -1.01 -2.39 16.81
CA SER A 129 -0.96 -2.44 15.35
C SER A 129 -2.27 -2.10 14.62
N ASP A 130 -3.27 -1.58 15.30
CA ASP A 130 -4.48 -1.07 14.66
C ASP A 130 -4.19 0.27 13.98
N LEU A 131 -4.86 0.50 12.85
CA LEU A 131 -4.86 1.79 12.17
C LEU A 131 -5.96 2.67 12.72
N ILE A 132 -5.58 3.82 13.26
CA ILE A 132 -6.49 4.79 13.90
C ILE A 132 -6.31 6.18 13.29
N ASN A 133 -7.17 7.12 13.63
CA ASN A 133 -7.06 8.53 13.23
C ASN A 133 -6.95 8.72 11.70
N ARG A 134 -7.77 7.98 10.92
CA ARG A 134 -7.82 8.13 9.46
C ARG A 134 -8.06 9.59 9.08
N ARG A 135 -7.22 10.12 8.18
CA ARG A 135 -7.33 11.48 7.65
C ARG A 135 -6.80 11.58 6.22
N VAL A 136 -7.28 12.53 5.44
CA VAL A 136 -6.62 12.90 4.17
C VAL A 136 -5.30 13.60 4.55
N TRP A 137 -4.17 12.99 4.16
CA TRP A 137 -2.84 13.56 4.36
C TRP A 137 -2.54 14.62 3.29
N ALA A 138 -2.87 14.32 2.04
CA ALA A 138 -2.76 15.25 0.93
C ALA A 138 -3.83 14.94 -0.13
N GLN A 139 -4.46 16.00 -0.65
CA GLN A 139 -5.25 15.91 -1.87
C GLN A 139 -4.31 16.10 -3.06
N CYS A 140 -4.35 15.20 -4.05
CA CYS A 140 -3.60 15.39 -5.29
C CYS A 140 -4.22 16.51 -6.13
N PRO A 141 -3.42 17.23 -6.94
CA PRO A 141 -3.95 18.23 -7.85
C PRO A 141 -4.88 17.59 -8.89
N GLU A 142 -5.73 18.41 -9.51
CA GLU A 142 -6.69 17.97 -10.52
C GLU A 142 -5.98 17.23 -11.67
N GLY A 143 -6.53 16.08 -12.04
CA GLY A 143 -5.99 15.21 -13.09
C GLY A 143 -4.88 14.27 -12.63
N ALA A 144 -4.27 14.46 -11.46
CA ALA A 144 -3.27 13.56 -10.93
C ALA A 144 -3.91 12.45 -10.08
N VAL A 145 -3.50 11.22 -10.33
CA VAL A 145 -3.87 10.06 -9.51
C VAL A 145 -2.61 9.43 -8.93
N PRO A 146 -2.54 9.25 -7.60
CA PRO A 146 -1.36 8.69 -6.98
C PRO A 146 -1.28 7.17 -7.22
N ASP A 147 -0.09 6.69 -7.55
CA ASP A 147 0.25 5.28 -7.77
C ASP A 147 1.30 4.85 -6.73
N GLY A 148 2.51 4.52 -7.15
CA GLY A 148 3.61 4.26 -6.23
C GLY A 148 4.04 5.52 -5.46
N ILE A 149 4.32 5.39 -4.17
CA ILE A 149 4.77 6.50 -3.32
C ILE A 149 5.97 6.13 -2.46
N CYS A 150 6.76 7.14 -2.07
CA CYS A 150 7.79 6.97 -1.05
C CYS A 150 7.93 8.24 -0.20
N ALA A 151 8.28 8.08 1.08
CA ALA A 151 8.59 9.20 1.97
C ALA A 151 10.05 9.62 1.83
N ASP A 152 10.33 10.92 1.95
CA ASP A 152 11.69 11.43 2.03
C ASP A 152 12.09 11.77 3.49
N ALA A 153 13.35 12.16 3.66
CA ALA A 153 13.90 12.47 4.98
C ALA A 153 13.34 13.76 5.60
N GLU A 154 12.67 14.60 4.80
CA GLU A 154 12.02 15.84 5.25
C GLU A 154 10.56 15.63 5.62
N GLY A 155 10.04 14.40 5.48
CA GLY A 155 8.66 14.03 5.80
C GLY A 155 7.68 14.35 4.67
N ALA A 156 8.16 14.69 3.47
CA ALA A 156 7.32 14.81 2.28
C ALA A 156 7.13 13.44 1.61
N ILE A 157 6.11 13.34 0.78
CA ILE A 157 5.80 12.14 -0.01
C ILE A 157 6.02 12.43 -1.49
N TRP A 158 6.86 11.63 -2.13
CA TRP A 158 6.95 11.56 -3.58
C TRP A 158 5.90 10.58 -4.10
N ALA A 159 5.04 11.03 -5.00
CA ALA A 159 3.95 10.25 -5.56
C ALA A 159 4.02 10.25 -7.09
N ALA A 160 4.17 9.06 -7.67
CA ALA A 160 4.06 8.89 -9.12
C ALA A 160 2.60 9.12 -9.55
N SER A 161 2.40 9.85 -10.65
CA SER A 161 1.10 10.11 -11.24
C SER A 161 1.11 9.69 -12.71
N PRO A 162 0.64 8.48 -13.04
CA PRO A 162 0.65 7.98 -14.42
C PRO A 162 -0.27 8.79 -15.35
N THR A 163 -1.29 9.45 -14.82
CA THR A 163 -2.22 10.25 -15.63
C THR A 163 -1.62 11.58 -16.08
N THR A 164 -0.69 12.14 -15.34
CA THR A 164 0.00 13.38 -15.69
C THR A 164 1.41 13.16 -16.23
N GLY A 165 1.91 11.91 -16.15
CA GLY A 165 3.27 11.57 -16.57
C GLY A 165 4.36 12.19 -15.68
N SER A 166 4.03 12.51 -14.41
CA SER A 166 4.92 13.23 -13.49
C SER A 166 5.07 12.49 -12.16
N VAL A 167 6.07 12.91 -11.39
CA VAL A 167 6.22 12.55 -9.97
C VAL A 167 6.09 13.82 -9.15
N LEU A 168 5.14 13.84 -8.22
CA LEU A 168 4.83 14.99 -7.38
C LEU A 168 5.47 14.81 -6.01
N ARG A 169 6.17 15.83 -5.52
CA ARG A 169 6.59 15.92 -4.12
C ARG A 169 5.52 16.70 -3.36
N LEU A 170 4.82 16.01 -2.46
CA LEU A 170 3.70 16.56 -1.70
C LEU A 170 4.08 16.74 -0.22
N GLY A 171 3.74 17.90 0.32
CA GLY A 171 3.73 18.12 1.77
C GLY A 171 2.37 17.76 2.38
N GLU A 172 2.33 17.58 3.71
CA GLU A 172 1.07 17.41 4.44
C GLU A 172 0.13 18.59 4.16
N GLY A 173 -1.15 18.29 3.94
CA GLY A 173 -2.13 19.29 3.49
C GLY A 173 -2.21 19.49 1.98
N GLY A 174 -1.35 18.81 1.17
CA GLY A 174 -1.44 18.79 -0.28
C GLY A 174 -0.64 19.89 -0.99
N SER A 175 0.25 20.61 -0.29
CA SER A 175 1.16 21.54 -0.95
C SER A 175 2.11 20.81 -1.91
N ILE A 176 2.21 21.26 -3.16
CA ILE A 176 3.19 20.75 -4.12
C ILE A 176 4.52 21.43 -3.81
N LEU A 177 5.52 20.64 -3.40
CA LEU A 177 6.85 21.12 -3.03
C LEU A 177 7.83 21.02 -4.21
N ASP A 178 7.63 20.02 -5.09
CA ASP A 178 8.45 19.80 -6.28
C ASP A 178 7.70 18.93 -7.30
N VAL A 179 8.13 18.97 -8.58
CA VAL A 179 7.57 18.18 -9.68
C VAL A 179 8.71 17.70 -10.59
N ILE A 180 8.70 16.41 -10.91
CA ILE A 180 9.55 15.82 -11.94
C ILE A 180 8.66 15.41 -13.12
N GLU A 181 8.94 15.91 -14.31
CA GLU A 181 8.26 15.60 -15.59
C GLU A 181 9.07 14.59 -16.42
#